data_ff43fcebbc95baeee99eaaf9307a14ba
#
_entry.id   ff43fcebbc95baeee99eaaf9307a14ba
#
_cell.length_a   1.000
_cell.length_b   1.000
_cell.length_c   1.000
_cell.angle_alpha   90.00
_cell.angle_beta   90.00
_cell.angle_gamma   90.00
#
_symmetry.space_group_name_H-M   'P 1'
#
loop_
_entity.id
_entity.type
_entity.pdbx_description
1 polymer ?
#
loop_
_entity_poly.entity_id
_entity_poly.type
_entity_poly.pdbx_seq_one_letter_code
_entity_poly.pdbx_strand_id
1 'polypeptide(L)'
;ARKCISYFTIEVTNKPIPLEFRAKMQDWVFGCDECSTICPFGDEESDFDADWGRHPALQQLSLEDLLATYEQDFHKLFTGSPIRRAGWEGMLRNACVVLGNLKKGEKALKKALDHESKLVKEHADWAIHRHIQLDAIR
;
A
#
# COMPACT_ATOMS: atom_id res chain seq x y z
N ALA A 1 -15.74 8.31 -7.12
CA ALA A 1 -14.49 7.55 -7.02
C ALA A 1 -13.24 8.41 -6.77
N ARG A 2 -13.22 9.70 -7.20
CA ARG A 2 -12.01 10.56 -7.14
C ARG A 2 -11.45 10.85 -5.72
N LYS A 3 -12.14 10.48 -4.65
CA LYS A 3 -11.72 10.65 -3.24
C LYS A 3 -11.67 9.31 -2.50
N CYS A 4 -11.71 8.19 -3.20
CA CYS A 4 -11.72 6.86 -2.64
C CYS A 4 -10.30 6.32 -2.47
N ILE A 5 -9.93 5.84 -1.30
CA ILE A 5 -8.61 5.23 -1.03
C ILE A 5 -8.42 3.99 -1.91
N SER A 6 -9.44 3.15 -2.05
CA SER A 6 -9.41 1.97 -2.92
C SER A 6 -9.09 2.34 -4.37
N TYR A 7 -9.66 3.43 -4.87
CA TYR A 7 -9.35 3.92 -6.21
C TYR A 7 -7.87 4.29 -6.36
N PHE A 8 -7.29 4.98 -5.38
CA PHE A 8 -5.87 5.37 -5.44
C PHE A 8 -4.94 4.17 -5.30
N THR A 9 -5.30 3.19 -4.47
CA THR A 9 -4.43 2.04 -4.19
C THR A 9 -4.49 0.95 -5.24
N ILE A 10 -5.58 0.86 -6.01
CA ILE A 10 -5.82 -0.22 -7.00
C ILE A 10 -5.75 0.31 -8.44
N GLU A 11 -6.49 1.40 -8.74
CA GLU A 11 -6.72 1.82 -10.14
C GLU A 11 -5.70 2.84 -10.63
N VAL A 12 -5.16 3.65 -9.73
CA VAL A 12 -4.15 4.65 -10.10
C VAL A 12 -2.77 4.01 -10.02
N THR A 13 -2.29 3.46 -11.13
CA THR A 13 -1.05 2.65 -11.15
C THR A 13 0.22 3.48 -11.36
N ASN A 14 0.15 4.53 -12.19
CA ASN A 14 1.32 5.26 -12.71
C ASN A 14 1.33 6.76 -12.37
N LYS A 15 0.51 7.18 -11.40
CA LYS A 15 0.42 8.58 -10.96
C LYS A 15 0.66 8.68 -9.46
N PRO A 16 1.15 9.84 -8.98
CA PRO A 16 1.29 10.06 -7.56
C PRO A 16 -0.07 10.11 -6.86
N ILE A 17 -0.10 9.62 -5.63
CA ILE A 17 -1.23 9.83 -4.72
C ILE A 17 -1.19 11.30 -4.28
N PRO A 18 -2.29 12.06 -4.43
CA PRO A 18 -2.33 13.46 -4.00
C PRO A 18 -1.98 13.59 -2.52
N LEU A 19 -1.24 14.64 -2.17
CA LEU A 19 -0.70 14.83 -0.81
C LEU A 19 -1.77 14.79 0.27
N GLU A 20 -2.95 15.38 0.00
CA GLU A 20 -4.08 15.41 0.92
C GLU A 20 -4.69 14.04 1.25
N PHE A 21 -4.38 13.01 0.44
CA PHE A 21 -4.86 11.63 0.67
C PHE A 21 -3.82 10.72 1.30
N ARG A 22 -2.51 11.01 1.19
CA ARG A 22 -1.46 10.12 1.69
C ARG A 22 -1.62 9.79 3.18
N ALA A 23 -1.81 10.81 4.01
CA ALA A 23 -2.04 10.60 5.45
C ALA A 23 -3.37 9.87 5.75
N LYS A 24 -4.39 10.08 4.92
CA LYS A 24 -5.72 9.46 5.07
C LYS A 24 -5.75 7.99 4.66
N MET A 25 -4.74 7.52 3.94
CA MET A 25 -4.60 6.09 3.62
C MET A 25 -4.33 5.22 4.85
N GLN A 26 -3.90 5.83 5.97
CA GLN A 26 -3.56 5.07 7.19
C GLN A 26 -2.65 3.87 6.86
N ASP A 27 -3.11 2.65 7.08
CA ASP A 27 -2.41 1.38 6.81
C ASP A 27 -2.94 0.60 5.59
N TRP A 28 -3.86 1.21 4.82
CA TRP A 28 -4.41 0.60 3.61
C TRP A 28 -3.40 0.60 2.45
N VAL A 29 -2.71 -0.52 2.24
CA VAL A 29 -1.76 -0.68 1.13
C VAL A 29 -2.44 -1.08 -0.18
N PHE A 30 -3.56 -1.80 -0.11
CA PHE A 30 -4.36 -2.25 -1.24
C PHE A 30 -5.83 -2.35 -0.84
N GLY A 31 -6.71 -1.66 -1.56
CA GLY A 31 -8.11 -1.58 -1.19
C GLY A 31 -8.36 -0.60 -0.03
N CYS A 32 -9.59 -0.60 0.46
CA CYS A 32 -10.07 0.11 1.65
C CYS A 32 -11.53 -0.27 1.86
N ASP A 33 -11.87 -0.84 2.99
CA ASP A 33 -13.20 -1.36 3.29
C ASP A 33 -14.03 -0.46 4.22
N GLU A 34 -13.58 0.77 4.48
CA GLU A 34 -14.24 1.74 5.37
C GLU A 34 -15.74 1.93 5.05
N CYS A 35 -16.10 1.98 3.75
CA CYS A 35 -17.50 2.14 3.36
C CYS A 35 -18.34 0.85 3.55
N SER A 36 -17.72 -0.32 3.53
CA SER A 36 -18.38 -1.59 3.81
C SER A 36 -18.58 -1.79 5.31
N THR A 37 -17.59 -1.39 6.11
CA THR A 37 -17.64 -1.52 7.58
C THR A 37 -18.77 -0.73 8.22
N ILE A 38 -19.13 0.44 7.67
CA ILE A 38 -20.22 1.28 8.18
C ILE A 38 -21.58 1.00 7.52
N CYS A 39 -21.61 0.07 6.54
CA CYS A 39 -22.83 -0.25 5.80
C CYS A 39 -23.77 -1.08 6.68
N PRO A 40 -25.03 -0.65 6.91
CA PRO A 40 -25.98 -1.42 7.74
C PRO A 40 -26.39 -2.75 7.11
N PHE A 41 -26.05 -3.00 5.85
CA PHE A 41 -26.32 -4.24 5.13
C PHE A 41 -25.06 -5.13 5.03
N GLY A 42 -23.94 -4.74 5.65
CA GLY A 42 -22.67 -5.46 5.58
C GLY A 42 -22.42 -6.46 6.72
N ASP A 43 -23.30 -6.50 7.71
CA ASP A 43 -23.15 -7.33 8.93
C ASP A 43 -23.78 -8.74 8.82
N GLU A 44 -24.16 -9.18 7.65
CA GLU A 44 -24.47 -10.60 7.49
C GLU A 44 -23.15 -11.38 7.63
N GLU A 45 -22.99 -12.11 8.75
CA GLU A 45 -21.98 -13.15 8.90
C GLU A 45 -22.15 -14.13 7.72
N SER A 46 -21.46 -13.82 6.62
CA SER A 46 -21.29 -14.82 5.57
C SER A 46 -20.42 -15.91 6.16
N ASP A 47 -20.89 -17.14 6.18
CA ASP A 47 -20.03 -18.31 6.36
C ASP A 47 -18.90 -18.20 5.36
N PHE A 48 -17.77 -17.70 5.83
CA PHE A 48 -16.55 -17.64 5.02
C PHE A 48 -16.21 -19.09 4.66
N ASP A 49 -16.40 -19.42 3.41
CA ASP A 49 -16.00 -20.70 2.87
C ASP A 49 -14.49 -20.88 3.19
N ALA A 50 -14.15 -21.92 3.95
CA ALA A 50 -12.79 -22.17 4.43
C ALA A 50 -11.75 -22.26 3.30
N ASP A 51 -12.21 -22.39 2.04
CA ASP A 51 -11.40 -22.41 0.83
C ASP A 51 -10.86 -21.02 0.40
N TRP A 52 -11.38 -19.91 0.97
CA TRP A 52 -10.90 -18.56 0.70
C TRP A 52 -9.75 -18.15 1.62
N GLY A 53 -8.65 -18.91 1.57
CA GLY A 53 -7.44 -18.58 2.31
C GLY A 53 -6.74 -17.31 1.81
N ARG A 54 -5.99 -16.64 2.70
CA ARG A 54 -5.12 -15.53 2.31
C ARG A 54 -4.08 -16.01 1.29
N HIS A 55 -3.82 -15.20 0.26
CA HIS A 55 -2.75 -15.50 -0.70
C HIS A 55 -1.42 -15.77 0.05
N PRO A 56 -0.71 -16.88 -0.22
CA PRO A 56 0.47 -17.29 0.55
C PRO A 56 1.54 -16.20 0.68
N ALA A 57 1.76 -15.41 -0.38
CA ALA A 57 2.72 -14.30 -0.35
C ALA A 57 2.36 -13.22 0.70
N LEU A 58 1.08 -13.01 1.01
CA LEU A 58 0.64 -12.03 2.00
C LEU A 58 0.81 -12.48 3.45
N GLN A 59 1.10 -13.75 3.67
CA GLN A 59 1.30 -14.28 5.03
C GLN A 59 2.71 -14.01 5.55
N GLN A 60 3.69 -13.84 4.66
CA GLN A 60 5.11 -13.77 5.00
C GLN A 60 5.79 -12.49 4.52
N LEU A 61 5.21 -11.76 3.57
CA LEU A 61 5.82 -10.59 2.95
C LEU A 61 5.52 -9.33 3.78
N SER A 62 6.56 -8.73 4.35
CA SER A 62 6.45 -7.39 4.95
C SER A 62 6.42 -6.29 3.88
N LEU A 63 6.00 -5.06 4.25
CA LEU A 63 6.05 -3.92 3.33
C LEU A 63 7.49 -3.53 2.98
N GLU A 64 8.42 -3.74 3.90
CA GLU A 64 9.85 -3.54 3.68
C GLU A 64 10.40 -4.53 2.65
N ASP A 65 9.99 -5.80 2.73
CA ASP A 65 10.37 -6.82 1.75
C ASP A 65 9.75 -6.52 0.38
N LEU A 66 8.50 -6.05 0.36
CA LEU A 66 7.83 -5.62 -0.86
C LEU A 66 8.62 -4.50 -1.57
N LEU A 67 9.14 -3.52 -0.83
CA LEU A 67 9.98 -2.45 -1.39
C LEU A 67 11.30 -2.96 -1.98
N ALA A 68 11.75 -4.13 -1.56
CA ALA A 68 12.98 -4.76 -2.06
C ALA A 68 12.74 -5.69 -3.26
N THR A 69 11.48 -5.90 -3.69
CA THR A 69 11.18 -6.79 -4.81
C THR A 69 11.52 -6.16 -6.16
N TYR A 70 11.99 -7.00 -7.09
CA TYR A 70 12.05 -6.65 -8.50
C TYR A 70 10.71 -6.92 -9.18
N GLU A 71 10.46 -6.24 -10.30
CA GLU A 71 9.21 -6.37 -11.04
C GLU A 71 8.86 -7.83 -11.41
N GLN A 72 9.87 -8.58 -11.87
CA GLN A 72 9.71 -9.99 -12.27
C GLN A 72 9.27 -10.86 -11.07
N ASP A 73 9.84 -10.64 -9.89
CA ASP A 73 9.51 -11.39 -8.70
C ASP A 73 8.14 -11.02 -8.16
N PHE A 74 7.76 -9.73 -8.21
CA PHE A 74 6.42 -9.26 -7.91
C PHE A 74 5.37 -9.98 -8.76
N HIS A 75 5.59 -10.07 -10.07
CA HIS A 75 4.65 -10.75 -10.96
C HIS A 75 4.52 -12.25 -10.70
N LYS A 76 5.60 -12.91 -10.26
CA LYS A 76 5.57 -14.32 -9.85
C LYS A 76 4.83 -14.50 -8.52
N LEU A 77 5.17 -13.68 -7.52
CA LEU A 77 4.60 -13.73 -6.17
C LEU A 77 3.07 -13.56 -6.18
N PHE A 78 2.58 -12.64 -7.00
CA PHE A 78 1.16 -12.30 -7.07
C PHE A 78 0.44 -12.88 -8.29
N THR A 79 0.94 -14.00 -8.84
CA THR A 79 0.25 -14.71 -9.93
C THR A 79 -1.14 -15.13 -9.48
N GLY A 80 -2.19 -14.79 -10.26
CA GLY A 80 -3.58 -15.06 -9.92
C GLY A 80 -4.19 -14.13 -8.87
N SER A 81 -3.42 -13.22 -8.26
CA SER A 81 -3.92 -12.28 -7.26
C SER A 81 -4.40 -10.96 -7.88
N PRO A 82 -5.50 -10.36 -7.36
CA PRO A 82 -5.95 -9.02 -7.74
C PRO A 82 -4.92 -7.91 -7.46
N ILE A 83 -3.94 -8.14 -6.60
CA ILE A 83 -2.86 -7.20 -6.29
C ILE A 83 -2.09 -6.78 -7.55
N ARG A 84 -1.99 -7.65 -8.55
CA ARG A 84 -1.38 -7.34 -9.85
C ARG A 84 -2.02 -6.16 -10.57
N ARG A 85 -3.28 -5.83 -10.26
CA ARG A 85 -3.99 -4.71 -10.86
C ARG A 85 -3.37 -3.36 -10.50
N ALA A 86 -2.86 -3.21 -9.29
CA ALA A 86 -2.14 -2.00 -8.88
C ALA A 86 -0.80 -1.81 -9.60
N GLY A 87 -0.24 -2.88 -10.17
CA GLY A 87 1.08 -2.89 -10.76
C GLY A 87 2.20 -2.86 -9.72
N TRP A 88 3.42 -3.23 -10.13
CA TRP A 88 4.58 -3.26 -9.24
C TRP A 88 4.88 -1.88 -8.64
N GLU A 89 5.12 -0.86 -9.47
CA GLU A 89 5.41 0.50 -8.99
C GLU A 89 4.28 1.08 -8.14
N GLY A 90 3.01 0.79 -8.50
CA GLY A 90 1.85 1.22 -7.74
C GLY A 90 1.83 0.62 -6.33
N MET A 91 2.18 -0.65 -6.20
CA MET A 91 2.28 -1.31 -4.90
C MET A 91 3.46 -0.80 -4.08
N LEU A 92 4.65 -0.58 -4.69
CA LEU A 92 5.79 0.02 -4.00
C LEU A 92 5.46 1.44 -3.51
N ARG A 93 4.82 2.26 -4.35
CA ARG A 93 4.32 3.58 -3.98
C ARG A 93 3.37 3.52 -2.78
N ASN A 94 2.40 2.60 -2.79
CA ASN A 94 1.44 2.43 -1.70
C ASN A 94 2.18 2.01 -0.41
N ALA A 95 3.13 1.07 -0.50
CA ALA A 95 3.94 0.64 0.63
C ALA A 95 4.73 1.80 1.25
N CYS A 96 5.32 2.69 0.44
CA CYS A 96 5.98 3.89 0.95
C CYS A 96 5.04 4.76 1.77
N VAL A 97 3.81 5.01 1.28
CA VAL A 97 2.83 5.83 2.00
C VAL A 97 2.44 5.20 3.33
N VAL A 98 2.15 3.90 3.34
CA VAL A 98 1.76 3.17 4.55
C VAL A 98 2.91 3.14 5.57
N LEU A 99 4.13 2.85 5.14
CA LEU A 99 5.30 2.89 6.03
C LEU A 99 5.51 4.29 6.62
N GLY A 100 5.29 5.34 5.83
CA GLY A 100 5.31 6.72 6.30
C GLY A 100 4.27 7.00 7.38
N ASN A 101 3.04 6.53 7.20
CA ASN A 101 1.96 6.69 8.17
C ASN A 101 2.19 5.89 9.47
N LEU A 102 2.71 4.67 9.35
CA LEU A 102 3.00 3.78 10.48
C LEU A 102 4.31 4.12 11.20
N LYS A 103 5.12 5.04 10.67
CA LYS A 103 6.46 5.37 11.18
C LYS A 103 7.36 4.14 11.28
N LYS A 104 7.36 3.32 10.23
CA LYS A 104 8.13 2.08 10.13
C LYS A 104 8.99 2.05 8.87
N GLY A 105 9.91 1.09 8.80
CA GLY A 105 10.66 0.78 7.58
C GLY A 105 11.63 1.88 7.13
N GLU A 106 12.17 2.73 8.01
CA GLU A 106 13.05 3.85 7.65
C GLU A 106 14.22 3.42 6.75
N LYS A 107 14.85 2.27 7.05
CA LYS A 107 15.96 1.75 6.23
C LYS A 107 15.51 1.38 4.81
N ALA A 108 14.33 0.78 4.67
CA ALA A 108 13.76 0.41 3.37
C ALA A 108 13.36 1.67 2.59
N LEU A 109 12.76 2.66 3.24
CA LEU A 109 12.41 3.95 2.64
C LEU A 109 13.65 4.70 2.15
N LYS A 110 14.75 4.71 2.92
CA LYS A 110 16.01 5.32 2.49
C LYS A 110 16.59 4.65 1.23
N LYS A 111 16.50 3.31 1.13
CA LYS A 111 16.89 2.61 -0.11
C LYS A 111 15.97 2.95 -1.27
N ALA A 112 14.67 3.13 -1.02
CA ALA A 112 13.70 3.49 -2.05
C ALA A 112 13.91 4.90 -2.63
N LEU A 113 14.69 5.78 -1.98
CA LEU A 113 15.13 7.06 -2.56
C LEU A 113 16.04 6.88 -3.79
N ASP A 114 16.75 5.75 -3.88
CA ASP A 114 17.63 5.42 -5.01
C ASP A 114 16.94 4.55 -6.06
N HIS A 115 15.64 4.26 -5.88
CA HIS A 115 14.86 3.44 -6.82
C HIS A 115 14.82 4.07 -8.22
N GLU A 116 14.77 3.28 -9.28
CA GLU A 116 14.70 3.78 -10.66
C GLU A 116 13.43 4.59 -10.97
N SER A 117 12.30 4.19 -10.39
CA SER A 117 11.01 4.86 -10.56
C SER A 117 10.92 6.17 -9.78
N LYS A 118 10.66 7.27 -10.51
CA LYS A 118 10.39 8.59 -9.91
C LYS A 118 9.18 8.57 -8.98
N LEU A 119 8.19 7.75 -9.31
CA LEU A 119 6.96 7.60 -8.52
C LEU A 119 7.28 7.05 -7.13
N VAL A 120 8.12 6.01 -7.05
CA VAL A 120 8.54 5.40 -5.79
C VAL A 120 9.40 6.37 -4.98
N LYS A 121 10.38 7.04 -5.61
CA LYS A 121 11.24 8.05 -4.95
C LYS A 121 10.43 9.16 -4.28
N GLU A 122 9.48 9.75 -4.99
CA GLU A 122 8.64 10.83 -4.48
C GLU A 122 7.86 10.41 -3.22
N HIS A 123 7.34 9.17 -3.21
CA HIS A 123 6.57 8.69 -2.07
C HIS A 123 7.45 8.22 -0.91
N ALA A 124 8.64 7.72 -1.19
CA ALA A 124 9.65 7.42 -0.17
C ALA A 124 10.15 8.69 0.53
N ASP A 125 10.43 9.75 -0.23
CA ASP A 125 10.80 11.06 0.30
C ASP A 125 9.69 11.63 1.20
N TRP A 126 8.46 11.63 0.72
CA TRP A 126 7.31 12.03 1.53
C TRP A 126 7.19 11.23 2.84
N ALA A 127 7.39 9.90 2.78
CA ALA A 127 7.29 9.03 3.93
C ALA A 127 8.35 9.34 4.99
N ILE A 128 9.58 9.64 4.58
CA ILE A 128 10.65 10.03 5.49
C ILE A 128 10.35 11.38 6.15
N HIS A 129 9.89 12.37 5.37
CA HIS A 129 9.45 13.65 5.93
C HIS A 129 8.27 13.49 6.88
N ARG A 130 7.36 12.57 6.60
CA ARG A 130 6.24 12.24 7.49
C ARG A 130 6.70 11.69 8.83
N HIS A 131 7.74 10.85 8.86
CA HIS A 131 8.37 10.38 10.11
C HIS A 131 8.85 11.54 10.97
N ILE A 132 9.54 12.52 10.37
CA ILE A 132 10.05 13.71 11.06
C ILE A 132 8.89 14.54 11.63
N GLN A 133 7.83 14.75 10.84
CA GLN A 133 6.63 15.47 11.32
C GLN A 133 5.96 14.79 12.50
N LEU A 134 5.84 13.46 12.48
CA LEU A 134 5.25 12.69 13.57
C LEU A 134 6.10 12.71 14.84
N ASP A 135 7.41 12.87 14.73
CA ASP A 135 8.31 13.06 15.87
C ASP A 135 8.17 14.45 16.51
N ALA A 136 7.94 15.47 15.69
CA ALA A 136 7.80 16.86 16.17
C ALA A 136 6.48 17.13 16.91
N ILE A 137 5.48 16.25 16.80
CA ILE A 137 4.16 16.37 17.45
C ILE A 137 4.14 15.70 18.85
N ARG A 138 5.18 14.97 19.22
CA ARG A 138 5.34 14.34 20.54
C ARG A 138 6.08 15.24 21.50
#